data_9ac0a10ab390186addc1e5cb4fb222b8
#
_entry.id   9ac0a10ab390186addc1e5cb4fb222b8
#
_cell.length_a   1.000
_cell.length_b   1.000
_cell.length_c   1.000
_cell.angle_alpha   90.00
_cell.angle_beta   90.00
_cell.angle_gamma   90.00
#
_symmetry.space_group_name_H-M   'P 1'
#
loop_
_entity.id
_entity.type
_entity.pdbx_description
1 polymer ?
#
loop_
_entity_poly.entity_id
_entity_poly.type
_entity_poly.pdbx_seq_one_letter_code
_entity_poly.pdbx_strand_id
1 'polypeptide(L)'
;TGKGHSFGAKISHTLPMTGAWWHQLSLGVSFNDRSEEVGMVDQKAQTVPLKYAPVTFAYSGFRQGERHLVSSGVSLVFGTRSLFGYGSDAAAFDWARYKADPSFFVLKADVGDTLTFGTGMQLASRISVQHTDRPLTSGEQFAAGGMYTVRGYRSAEAIGDIGAQGSVELRTRAFSLPGVQDWRIYTYFDGAWLKLKEPLPEQEDEFKLGSVGLGTSLRMFDTLNVRLDYGYPLTDGPTTTQGAHRLHFSIGAGF
;
A
#
# COMPACT_ATOMS: atom_id res chain seq x y z
N THR A 1 2.55 -20.84 1.77
CA THR A 1 1.40 -20.33 2.56
C THR A 1 1.87 -19.98 3.95
N GLY A 2 1.71 -18.72 4.37
CA GLY A 2 2.06 -18.28 5.74
C GLY A 2 0.85 -18.33 6.66
N LYS A 3 1.09 -18.63 7.94
CA LYS A 3 0.12 -18.45 9.03
C LYS A 3 0.69 -17.45 10.02
N GLY A 4 -0.15 -16.63 10.64
CA GLY A 4 0.33 -15.70 11.64
C GLY A 4 -0.77 -15.06 12.46
N HIS A 5 -0.38 -14.56 13.61
CA HIS A 5 -1.20 -13.76 14.48
C HIS A 5 -0.53 -12.41 14.69
N SER A 6 -1.31 -11.35 14.70
CA SER A 6 -0.83 -10.01 15.00
C SER A 6 -1.80 -9.36 15.97
N PHE A 7 -1.28 -8.76 17.03
CA PHE A 7 -2.06 -7.90 17.90
C PHE A 7 -1.26 -6.63 18.20
N GLY A 8 -1.93 -5.52 18.47
CA GLY A 8 -1.24 -4.27 18.71
C GLY A 8 -2.10 -3.25 19.44
N ALA A 9 -1.43 -2.19 19.89
CA ALA A 9 -2.05 -1.03 20.48
C ALA A 9 -1.54 0.23 19.80
N LYS A 10 -2.42 1.21 19.64
CA LYS A 10 -2.11 2.52 19.08
C LYS A 10 -2.78 3.60 19.89
N ILE A 11 -2.01 4.62 20.26
CA ILE A 11 -2.51 5.86 20.84
C ILE A 11 -2.42 6.95 19.77
N SER A 12 -3.49 7.72 19.62
CA SER A 12 -3.53 8.85 18.68
C SER A 12 -3.92 10.11 19.43
N HIS A 13 -3.22 11.20 19.11
CA HIS A 13 -3.49 12.52 19.66
C HIS A 13 -3.77 13.49 18.51
N THR A 14 -4.99 14.02 18.48
CA THR A 14 -5.37 15.06 17.52
C THR A 14 -4.75 16.38 17.96
N LEU A 15 -4.03 17.00 17.04
CA LEU A 15 -3.41 18.31 17.27
C LEU A 15 -4.41 19.44 17.01
N PRO A 16 -4.21 20.62 17.58
CA PRO A 16 -5.03 21.77 17.27
C PRO A 16 -5.02 22.07 15.77
N MET A 17 -6.20 22.31 15.21
CA MET A 17 -6.33 22.66 13.78
C MET A 17 -5.51 23.90 13.44
N THR A 18 -4.76 23.84 12.33
CA THR A 18 -4.02 24.99 11.80
C THR A 18 -4.71 25.46 10.52
N GLY A 19 -5.51 26.49 10.61
CA GLY A 19 -6.43 26.91 9.54
C GLY A 19 -7.43 25.78 9.23
N ALA A 20 -7.48 25.31 8.00
CA ALA A 20 -8.35 24.21 7.56
C ALA A 20 -7.64 22.83 7.60
N TRP A 21 -6.46 22.74 8.19
CA TRP A 21 -5.68 21.51 8.27
C TRP A 21 -6.00 20.77 9.57
N TRP A 22 -6.63 19.60 9.45
CA TRP A 22 -6.80 18.65 10.55
C TRP A 22 -5.64 17.68 10.56
N HIS A 23 -5.05 17.42 11.73
CA HIS A 23 -3.89 16.54 11.83
C HIS A 23 -3.77 15.84 13.18
N GLN A 24 -3.08 14.70 13.17
CA GLN A 24 -2.85 13.90 14.35
C GLN A 24 -1.46 13.26 14.36
N LEU A 25 -0.97 13.03 15.56
CA LEU A 25 0.17 12.16 15.83
C LEU A 25 -0.32 10.83 16.39
N SER A 26 0.37 9.76 16.07
CA SER A 26 0.11 8.46 16.66
C SER A 26 1.39 7.71 16.99
N LEU A 27 1.33 6.94 18.07
CA LEU A 27 2.34 5.98 18.49
C LEU A 27 1.68 4.62 18.59
N GLY A 28 2.25 3.63 17.92
CA GLY A 28 1.74 2.26 17.89
C GLY A 28 2.84 1.24 18.14
N VAL A 29 2.43 0.10 18.63
CA VAL A 29 3.23 -1.12 18.69
C VAL A 29 2.39 -2.28 18.19
N SER A 30 2.97 -3.16 17.40
CA SER A 30 2.33 -4.41 16.98
C SER A 30 3.24 -5.59 17.32
N PHE A 31 2.64 -6.67 17.82
CA PHE A 31 3.32 -7.93 18.11
C PHE A 31 2.91 -8.92 17.02
N ASN A 32 3.88 -9.30 16.19
CA ASN A 32 3.68 -10.16 15.05
C ASN A 32 4.31 -11.53 15.32
N ASP A 33 3.52 -12.59 15.19
CA ASP A 33 3.95 -13.99 15.20
C ASP A 33 3.58 -14.58 13.84
N ARG A 34 4.54 -14.82 13.01
CA ARG A 34 4.37 -15.30 11.63
C ARG A 34 5.17 -16.57 11.42
N SER A 35 4.61 -17.49 10.66
CA SER A 35 5.32 -18.66 10.19
C SER A 35 5.42 -18.55 8.67
N GLU A 36 6.63 -18.31 8.19
CA GLU A 36 6.92 -18.22 6.75
C GLU A 36 7.42 -19.56 6.24
N GLU A 37 6.86 -20.04 5.14
CA GLU A 37 7.35 -21.22 4.45
C GLU A 37 8.41 -20.78 3.44
N VAL A 38 9.67 -21.11 3.72
CA VAL A 38 10.79 -20.90 2.79
C VAL A 38 11.00 -22.20 2.03
N GLY A 39 10.70 -22.23 0.74
CA GLY A 39 10.94 -23.35 -0.16
C GLY A 39 12.21 -23.11 -0.97
N MET A 40 13.17 -24.04 -0.91
CA MET A 40 14.22 -24.15 -1.92
C MET A 40 13.76 -25.12 -3.01
N VAL A 41 14.24 -24.92 -4.23
CA VAL A 41 14.02 -25.87 -5.32
C VAL A 41 14.55 -27.24 -4.88
N ASP A 42 13.71 -28.28 -4.96
CA ASP A 42 14.03 -29.67 -4.57
C ASP A 42 14.19 -29.96 -3.06
N GLN A 43 13.81 -29.06 -2.16
CA GLN A 43 13.76 -29.33 -0.72
C GLN A 43 12.35 -29.11 -0.16
N LYS A 44 12.02 -29.88 0.91
CA LYS A 44 10.77 -29.63 1.63
C LYS A 44 10.78 -28.20 2.19
N ALA A 45 9.71 -27.47 1.94
CA ALA A 45 9.52 -26.15 2.50
C ALA A 45 9.70 -26.19 4.03
N GLN A 46 10.63 -25.40 4.53
CA GLN A 46 10.87 -25.29 5.97
C GLN A 46 10.11 -24.10 6.51
N THR A 47 9.33 -24.32 7.57
CA THR A 47 8.60 -23.26 8.24
C THR A 47 9.50 -22.57 9.24
N VAL A 48 9.70 -21.28 9.09
CA VAL A 48 10.48 -20.46 10.03
C VAL A 48 9.51 -19.60 10.83
N PRO A 49 9.39 -19.82 12.14
CA PRO A 49 8.61 -18.93 13.01
C PRO A 49 9.37 -17.62 13.21
N LEU A 50 8.71 -16.50 12.94
CA LEU A 50 9.27 -15.17 13.07
C LEU A 50 8.41 -14.31 14.00
N LYS A 51 8.99 -13.89 15.12
CA LYS A 51 8.36 -12.99 16.09
C LYS A 51 9.07 -11.65 16.09
N TYR A 52 8.31 -10.57 16.01
CA TYR A 52 8.88 -9.23 16.11
C TYR A 52 7.82 -8.22 16.53
N ALA A 53 8.28 -7.13 17.16
CA ALA A 53 7.42 -6.09 17.68
C ALA A 53 7.90 -4.70 17.20
N PRO A 54 7.52 -4.22 16.02
CA PRO A 54 7.87 -2.90 15.54
C PRO A 54 7.09 -1.81 16.31
N VAL A 55 7.77 -0.70 16.54
CA VAL A 55 7.19 0.54 17.07
C VAL A 55 7.01 1.52 15.92
N THR A 56 5.83 2.10 15.80
CA THR A 56 5.48 3.04 14.73
C THR A 56 5.14 4.41 15.30
N PHE A 57 5.84 5.43 14.83
CA PHE A 57 5.44 6.83 14.97
C PHE A 57 4.81 7.27 13.65
N ALA A 58 3.65 7.92 13.72
CA ALA A 58 3.04 8.43 12.51
C ALA A 58 2.43 9.82 12.72
N TYR A 59 2.53 10.62 11.68
CA TYR A 59 1.80 11.86 11.51
C TYR A 59 0.86 11.68 10.31
N SER A 60 -0.37 12.12 10.45
CA SER A 60 -1.32 12.16 9.33
C SER A 60 -2.18 13.42 9.41
N GLY A 61 -2.61 13.89 8.28
CA GLY A 61 -3.48 15.04 8.22
C GLY A 61 -4.23 15.13 6.91
N PHE A 62 -5.28 15.92 6.94
CA PHE A 62 -6.03 16.26 5.74
C PHE A 62 -6.54 17.70 5.80
N ARG A 63 -6.79 18.26 4.63
CA ARG A 63 -7.40 19.57 4.44
C ARG A 63 -8.51 19.45 3.41
N GLN A 64 -9.68 19.89 3.77
CA GLN A 64 -10.78 20.08 2.85
C GLN A 64 -10.94 21.58 2.57
N GLY A 65 -10.55 21.99 1.38
CA GLY A 65 -10.78 23.33 0.85
C GLY A 65 -11.97 23.36 -0.10
N GLU A 66 -12.23 24.50 -0.72
CA GLU A 66 -13.33 24.66 -1.68
C GLU A 66 -13.16 23.75 -2.92
N ARG A 67 -11.93 23.56 -3.38
CA ARG A 67 -11.62 22.80 -4.59
C ARG A 67 -10.67 21.63 -4.35
N HIS A 68 -9.90 21.65 -3.28
CA HIS A 68 -8.87 20.66 -2.98
C HIS A 68 -9.25 19.85 -1.73
N LEU A 69 -9.15 18.54 -1.86
CA LEU A 69 -9.11 17.63 -0.73
C LEU A 69 -7.71 17.00 -0.70
N VAL A 70 -6.88 17.53 0.20
CA VAL A 70 -5.49 17.08 0.36
C VAL A 70 -5.39 16.16 1.57
N SER A 71 -4.67 15.05 1.42
CA SER A 71 -4.29 14.15 2.51
C SER A 71 -2.79 13.93 2.51
N SER A 72 -2.20 13.76 3.69
CA SER A 72 -0.79 13.37 3.82
C SER A 72 -0.58 12.46 5.01
N GLY A 73 0.39 11.58 4.90
CA GLY A 73 0.84 10.71 5.96
C GLY A 73 2.36 10.52 5.90
N VAL A 74 2.97 10.45 7.08
CA VAL A 74 4.37 10.04 7.24
C VAL A 74 4.44 9.10 8.43
N SER A 75 5.09 7.97 8.28
CA SER A 75 5.33 7.05 9.39
C SER A 75 6.76 6.55 9.42
N LEU A 76 7.28 6.40 10.63
CA LEU A 76 8.58 5.85 10.97
C LEU A 76 8.34 4.54 11.72
N VAL A 77 8.81 3.44 11.17
CA VAL A 77 8.69 2.11 11.76
C VAL A 77 10.06 1.65 12.20
N PHE A 78 10.18 1.30 13.47
CA PHE A 78 11.42 0.81 14.08
C PHE A 78 11.24 -0.65 14.47
N GLY A 79 11.96 -1.55 13.82
CA GLY A 79 12.12 -2.92 14.26
C GLY A 79 12.91 -2.96 15.56
N THR A 80 12.43 -3.74 16.51
CA THR A 80 13.11 -3.95 17.80
C THR A 80 13.57 -5.40 17.88
N ARG A 81 14.80 -5.63 18.34
CA ARG A 81 15.32 -7.00 18.55
C ARG A 81 14.47 -7.78 19.53
N SER A 82 14.02 -7.11 20.55
CA SER A 82 13.12 -7.68 21.55
C SER A 82 12.43 -6.54 22.28
N LEU A 83 11.11 -6.60 22.33
CA LEU A 83 10.29 -5.69 23.13
C LEU A 83 9.59 -6.50 24.21
N PHE A 84 9.90 -6.24 25.48
CA PHE A 84 9.42 -7.02 26.64
C PHE A 84 9.68 -8.53 26.53
N GLY A 85 10.82 -8.91 25.98
CA GLY A 85 11.17 -10.33 25.76
C GLY A 85 10.54 -10.97 24.51
N TYR A 86 9.76 -10.21 23.74
CA TYR A 86 9.12 -10.68 22.51
C TYR A 86 9.96 -10.31 21.28
N GLY A 87 10.50 -11.31 20.59
CA GLY A 87 11.28 -11.13 19.37
C GLY A 87 12.05 -12.39 18.99
N SER A 88 12.33 -12.55 17.71
CA SER A 88 13.25 -13.55 17.18
C SER A 88 14.65 -12.98 17.07
N ASP A 89 15.65 -13.84 17.07
CA ASP A 89 17.05 -13.46 16.88
C ASP A 89 17.36 -13.09 15.41
N ALA A 90 18.56 -12.59 15.18
CA ALA A 90 19.00 -12.19 13.84
C ALA A 90 19.08 -13.39 12.87
N ALA A 91 19.36 -14.59 13.37
CA ALA A 91 19.43 -15.78 12.54
C ALA A 91 18.06 -16.16 11.97
N ALA A 92 16.99 -16.03 12.74
CA ALA A 92 15.63 -16.26 12.26
C ALA A 92 15.21 -15.23 11.19
N PHE A 93 15.64 -13.97 11.33
CA PHE A 93 15.41 -12.94 10.33
C PHE A 93 16.19 -13.21 9.04
N ASP A 94 17.47 -13.55 9.13
CA ASP A 94 18.34 -13.90 7.98
C ASP A 94 17.81 -15.15 7.25
N TRP A 95 17.26 -16.11 7.98
CA TRP A 95 16.56 -17.27 7.40
C TRP A 95 15.30 -16.91 6.64
N ALA A 96 14.47 -16.01 7.21
CA ALA A 96 13.25 -15.56 6.56
C ALA A 96 13.54 -14.70 5.31
N ARG A 97 14.60 -13.92 5.35
CA ARG A 97 15.05 -13.07 4.25
C ARG A 97 16.55 -12.80 4.39
N TYR A 98 17.33 -13.13 3.35
CA TYR A 98 18.78 -12.94 3.32
C TYR A 98 19.20 -11.55 3.82
N LYS A 99 20.09 -11.52 4.81
CA LYS A 99 20.58 -10.32 5.50
C LYS A 99 19.52 -9.45 6.19
N ALA A 100 18.31 -9.94 6.37
CA ALA A 100 17.34 -9.21 7.20
C ALA A 100 17.76 -9.23 8.68
N ASP A 101 17.42 -8.19 9.39
CA ASP A 101 17.78 -8.01 10.82
C ASP A 101 16.54 -7.48 11.58
N PRO A 102 16.29 -7.92 12.83
CA PRO A 102 15.18 -7.44 13.61
C PRO A 102 15.24 -5.94 13.94
N SER A 103 16.45 -5.35 13.89
CA SER A 103 16.63 -3.89 14.06
C SER A 103 16.64 -3.20 12.70
N PHE A 104 15.48 -2.92 12.18
CA PHE A 104 15.30 -2.20 10.91
C PHE A 104 14.62 -0.86 11.12
N PHE A 105 14.79 0.02 10.15
CA PHE A 105 14.09 1.30 10.06
C PHE A 105 13.35 1.37 8.74
N VAL A 106 12.07 1.78 8.79
CA VAL A 106 11.28 2.04 7.58
C VAL A 106 10.64 3.43 7.68
N LEU A 107 10.89 4.25 6.67
CA LEU A 107 10.17 5.49 6.41
C LEU A 107 9.10 5.21 5.36
N LYS A 108 7.85 5.52 5.68
CA LYS A 108 6.72 5.52 4.73
C LYS A 108 6.15 6.92 4.64
N ALA A 109 5.85 7.38 3.43
CA ALA A 109 5.15 8.65 3.24
C ALA A 109 4.13 8.51 2.12
N ASP A 110 3.01 9.20 2.27
CA ASP A 110 1.96 9.29 1.27
C ASP A 110 1.39 10.70 1.19
N VAL A 111 0.98 11.08 -0.01
CA VAL A 111 0.27 12.31 -0.27
C VAL A 111 -0.78 12.06 -1.33
N GLY A 112 -1.96 12.64 -1.14
CA GLY A 112 -3.05 12.61 -2.11
C GLY A 112 -3.69 13.98 -2.23
N ASP A 113 -4.12 14.31 -3.43
CA ASP A 113 -4.93 15.51 -3.71
C ASP A 113 -6.07 15.16 -4.66
N THR A 114 -7.25 15.67 -4.38
CA THR A 114 -8.38 15.67 -5.29
C THR A 114 -8.76 17.12 -5.58
N LEU A 115 -8.43 17.58 -6.76
CA LEU A 115 -8.82 18.89 -7.28
C LEU A 115 -10.17 18.78 -7.98
N THR A 116 -11.14 19.54 -7.53
CA THR A 116 -12.46 19.67 -8.18
C THR A 116 -12.51 20.95 -9.00
N PHE A 117 -12.72 20.81 -10.31
CA PHE A 117 -12.88 21.92 -11.23
C PHE A 117 -14.28 22.54 -11.13
N GLY A 118 -14.44 23.77 -11.60
CA GLY A 118 -15.75 24.45 -11.62
C GLY A 118 -16.84 23.74 -12.42
N THR A 119 -16.47 22.82 -13.32
CA THR A 119 -17.37 21.93 -14.08
C THR A 119 -17.85 20.71 -13.28
N GLY A 120 -17.32 20.49 -12.07
CA GLY A 120 -17.56 19.31 -11.27
C GLY A 120 -16.72 18.09 -11.64
N MET A 121 -15.86 18.18 -12.67
CA MET A 121 -14.82 17.19 -12.96
C MET A 121 -13.77 17.17 -11.85
N GLN A 122 -13.07 16.06 -11.69
CA GLN A 122 -12.03 15.94 -10.67
C GLN A 122 -10.74 15.37 -11.26
N LEU A 123 -9.61 15.92 -10.80
CA LEU A 123 -8.30 15.33 -10.97
C LEU A 123 -7.86 14.80 -9.60
N ALA A 124 -7.78 13.49 -9.45
CA ALA A 124 -7.31 12.86 -8.24
C ALA A 124 -5.90 12.29 -8.47
N SER A 125 -4.96 12.65 -7.60
CA SER A 125 -3.60 12.17 -7.63
C SER A 125 -3.18 11.62 -6.27
N ARG A 126 -2.34 10.57 -6.27
CA ARG A 126 -1.78 9.98 -5.06
C ARG A 126 -0.38 9.46 -5.34
N ILE A 127 0.50 9.66 -4.38
CA ILE A 127 1.85 9.11 -4.37
C ILE A 127 2.08 8.48 -3.00
N SER A 128 2.73 7.32 -2.97
CA SER A 128 3.20 6.67 -1.75
C SER A 128 4.62 6.17 -1.96
N VAL A 129 5.46 6.33 -0.95
CA VAL A 129 6.86 5.92 -0.98
C VAL A 129 7.24 5.16 0.28
N GLN A 130 8.17 4.24 0.15
CA GLN A 130 8.82 3.55 1.26
C GLN A 130 10.33 3.55 1.07
N HIS A 131 11.05 3.79 2.15
CA HIS A 131 12.51 3.67 2.22
C HIS A 131 12.92 2.92 3.48
N THR A 132 13.95 2.10 3.38
CA THR A 132 14.54 1.36 4.51
C THR A 132 16.05 1.32 4.41
N ASP A 133 16.71 1.14 5.53
CA ASP A 133 18.17 0.96 5.61
C ASP A 133 18.61 -0.50 5.37
N ARG A 134 17.70 -1.48 5.57
CA ARG A 134 18.01 -2.92 5.53
C ARG A 134 17.00 -3.72 4.71
N PRO A 135 17.32 -4.97 4.31
CA PRO A 135 16.34 -5.91 3.79
C PRO A 135 15.22 -6.16 4.79
N LEU A 136 14.02 -6.25 4.31
CA LEU A 136 12.82 -6.44 5.12
C LEU A 136 12.23 -7.84 4.91
N THR A 137 11.65 -8.40 5.95
CA THR A 137 10.80 -9.59 5.84
C THR A 137 9.50 -9.24 5.10
N SER A 138 8.84 -10.21 4.50
CA SER A 138 7.68 -10.07 3.60
C SER A 138 6.57 -9.18 4.17
N GLY A 139 6.41 -9.19 5.49
CA GLY A 139 5.38 -8.40 6.17
C GLY A 139 5.61 -6.90 6.23
N GLU A 140 6.84 -6.44 6.00
CA GLU A 140 7.22 -5.03 6.06
C GLU A 140 7.60 -4.47 4.68
N GLN A 141 7.70 -5.33 3.66
CA GLN A 141 8.03 -4.93 2.30
C GLN A 141 6.93 -4.10 1.66
N PHE A 142 7.31 -3.27 0.70
CA PHE A 142 6.44 -2.48 -0.14
C PHE A 142 5.95 -3.33 -1.31
N ALA A 143 4.64 -3.39 -1.52
CA ALA A 143 4.02 -4.18 -2.58
C ALA A 143 3.25 -3.28 -3.54
N ALA A 144 3.37 -3.55 -4.84
CA ALA A 144 2.62 -2.89 -5.89
C ALA A 144 1.97 -3.92 -6.82
N GLY A 145 0.88 -3.50 -7.44
CA GLY A 145 -0.02 -4.32 -8.26
C GLY A 145 -1.37 -4.55 -7.57
N GLY A 146 -2.43 -4.57 -8.36
CA GLY A 146 -3.79 -4.76 -7.91
C GLY A 146 -4.61 -3.47 -7.84
N MET A 147 -5.87 -3.62 -7.47
CA MET A 147 -6.91 -2.59 -7.56
C MET A 147 -6.58 -1.26 -6.85
N TYR A 148 -5.81 -1.31 -5.76
CA TYR A 148 -5.54 -0.14 -4.92
C TYR A 148 -4.18 0.52 -5.18
N THR A 149 -3.37 -0.06 -6.07
CA THR A 149 -2.02 0.40 -6.37
C THR A 149 -1.81 0.59 -7.87
N VAL A 150 -1.34 -0.43 -8.58
CA VAL A 150 -1.18 -0.41 -10.05
C VAL A 150 -2.17 -1.38 -10.66
N ARG A 151 -3.28 -0.84 -11.17
CA ARG A 151 -4.37 -1.63 -11.77
C ARG A 151 -3.90 -2.26 -13.09
N GLY A 152 -4.51 -3.38 -13.47
CA GLY A 152 -4.08 -4.17 -14.63
C GLY A 152 -3.12 -5.30 -14.26
N TYR A 153 -2.44 -5.21 -13.12
CA TYR A 153 -1.60 -6.26 -12.56
C TYR A 153 -2.31 -7.07 -11.48
N ARG A 154 -1.76 -8.22 -11.12
CA ARG A 154 -2.22 -9.02 -9.96
C ARG A 154 -1.94 -8.27 -8.66
N SER A 155 -2.65 -8.63 -7.60
CA SER A 155 -2.35 -8.10 -6.26
C SER A 155 -0.96 -8.52 -5.83
N ALA A 156 -0.18 -7.55 -5.31
CA ALA A 156 1.21 -7.74 -4.92
C ALA A 156 2.07 -8.36 -6.06
N GLU A 157 1.89 -7.87 -7.28
CA GLU A 157 2.63 -8.32 -8.46
C GLU A 157 4.13 -8.18 -8.30
N ALA A 158 4.57 -7.07 -7.74
CA ALA A 158 5.95 -6.81 -7.39
C ALA A 158 6.08 -6.42 -5.92
N ILE A 159 7.16 -6.86 -5.29
CA ILE A 159 7.46 -6.62 -3.88
C ILE A 159 8.90 -6.14 -3.76
N GLY A 160 9.15 -5.11 -2.96
CA GLY A 160 10.47 -4.54 -2.73
C GLY A 160 10.65 -3.98 -1.33
N ASP A 161 11.87 -3.72 -0.94
CA ASP A 161 12.20 -3.11 0.34
C ASP A 161 12.04 -1.57 0.26
N ILE A 162 12.44 -1.01 -0.88
CA ILE A 162 12.29 0.39 -1.23
C ILE A 162 11.30 0.49 -2.39
N GLY A 163 10.47 1.51 -2.41
CA GLY A 163 9.56 1.70 -3.52
C GLY A 163 8.85 3.04 -3.53
N ALA A 164 8.32 3.35 -4.70
CA ALA A 164 7.42 4.47 -4.95
C ALA A 164 6.29 4.00 -5.85
N GLN A 165 5.08 4.44 -5.59
CA GLN A 165 3.93 4.22 -6.46
C GLN A 165 3.07 5.46 -6.54
N GLY A 166 2.42 5.65 -7.67
CA GLY A 166 1.55 6.79 -7.89
C GLY A 166 0.40 6.47 -8.82
N SER A 167 -0.65 7.27 -8.70
CA SER A 167 -1.85 7.19 -9.53
C SER A 167 -2.37 8.59 -9.83
N VAL A 168 -2.81 8.80 -11.05
CA VAL A 168 -3.52 10.01 -11.50
C VAL A 168 -4.81 9.58 -12.18
N GLU A 169 -5.95 10.12 -11.73
CA GLU A 169 -7.27 9.84 -12.29
C GLU A 169 -7.96 11.13 -12.70
N LEU A 170 -8.44 11.18 -13.93
CA LEU A 170 -9.35 12.22 -14.42
C LEU A 170 -10.77 11.69 -14.41
N ARG A 171 -11.60 12.23 -13.51
CA ARG A 171 -12.97 11.79 -13.26
C ARG A 171 -13.96 12.78 -13.87
N THR A 172 -15.04 12.28 -14.43
CA THR A 172 -16.18 13.11 -14.86
C THR A 172 -16.81 13.84 -13.66
N ARG A 173 -17.66 14.83 -13.95
CA ARG A 173 -18.63 15.30 -12.94
C ARG A 173 -19.47 14.14 -12.44
N ALA A 174 -20.00 14.26 -11.23
CA ALA A 174 -20.97 13.30 -10.72
C ALA A 174 -22.25 13.33 -11.55
N PHE A 175 -22.73 12.16 -11.91
CA PHE A 175 -24.08 11.94 -12.44
C PHE A 175 -24.94 11.41 -11.31
N SER A 176 -26.16 11.94 -11.20
CA SER A 176 -27.15 11.48 -10.23
C SER A 176 -28.36 10.90 -10.95
N LEU A 177 -28.82 9.75 -10.50
CA LEU A 177 -30.01 9.06 -10.99
C LEU A 177 -30.83 8.61 -9.77
N PRO A 178 -32.12 8.27 -9.92
CA PRO A 178 -32.87 7.69 -8.82
C PRO A 178 -32.15 6.50 -8.20
N GLY A 179 -31.84 6.59 -6.89
CA GLY A 179 -31.08 5.57 -6.16
C GLY A 179 -29.56 5.58 -6.36
N VAL A 180 -29.01 6.44 -7.21
CA VAL A 180 -27.57 6.62 -7.43
C VAL A 180 -27.19 8.06 -7.15
N GLN A 181 -26.44 8.31 -6.08
CA GLN A 181 -26.09 9.66 -5.61
C GLN A 181 -24.84 10.21 -6.28
N ASP A 182 -23.85 9.37 -6.53
CA ASP A 182 -22.57 9.77 -7.15
C ASP A 182 -22.12 8.68 -8.12
N TRP A 183 -22.34 8.90 -9.40
CA TRP A 183 -21.82 8.05 -10.45
C TRP A 183 -20.77 8.82 -11.24
N ARG A 184 -19.55 8.28 -11.34
CA ARG A 184 -18.44 8.87 -12.10
C ARG A 184 -17.81 7.84 -13.01
N ILE A 185 -17.37 8.28 -14.17
CA ILE A 185 -16.51 7.55 -15.08
C ILE A 185 -15.15 8.25 -15.04
N TYR A 186 -14.07 7.49 -15.12
CA TYR A 186 -12.72 8.06 -15.08
C TYR A 186 -11.75 7.27 -15.95
N THR A 187 -10.72 7.97 -16.40
CA THR A 187 -9.50 7.38 -16.93
C THR A 187 -8.38 7.55 -15.93
N TYR A 188 -7.37 6.67 -15.98
CA TYR A 188 -6.27 6.72 -15.05
C TYR A 188 -4.94 6.28 -15.65
N PHE A 189 -3.87 6.72 -15.02
CA PHE A 189 -2.52 6.21 -15.17
C PHE A 189 -1.99 5.83 -13.79
N ASP A 190 -1.49 4.60 -13.66
CA ASP A 190 -0.83 4.11 -12.45
C ASP A 190 0.60 3.72 -12.77
N GLY A 191 1.51 3.95 -11.83
CA GLY A 191 2.90 3.54 -11.95
C GLY A 191 3.50 3.16 -10.62
N ALA A 192 4.49 2.25 -10.65
CA ALA A 192 5.30 1.90 -9.49
C ALA A 192 6.72 1.55 -9.90
N TRP A 193 7.63 1.83 -8.98
CA TRP A 193 9.02 1.41 -8.99
C TRP A 193 9.37 0.80 -7.64
N LEU A 194 9.96 -0.40 -7.65
CA LEU A 194 10.33 -1.12 -6.44
C LEU A 194 11.74 -1.66 -6.58
N LYS A 195 12.45 -1.74 -5.45
CA LYS A 195 13.79 -2.30 -5.40
C LYS A 195 13.98 -3.16 -4.16
N LEU A 196 14.62 -4.32 -4.34
CA LEU A 196 15.11 -5.19 -3.28
C LEU A 196 16.48 -4.71 -2.81
N LYS A 197 16.72 -4.73 -1.51
CA LYS A 197 18.04 -4.58 -0.91
C LYS A 197 18.68 -5.96 -0.73
N GLU A 198 19.98 -6.04 -0.95
CA GLU A 198 20.74 -7.29 -0.79
C GLU A 198 20.02 -8.47 -1.48
N PRO A 199 19.78 -8.40 -2.80
CA PRO A 199 19.18 -9.50 -3.53
C PRO A 199 20.10 -10.72 -3.51
N LEU A 200 19.55 -11.91 -3.68
CA LEU A 200 20.34 -13.11 -3.92
C LEU A 200 21.03 -13.02 -5.30
N PRO A 201 22.16 -13.70 -5.50
CA PRO A 201 22.75 -13.81 -6.83
C PRO A 201 21.69 -14.26 -7.87
N GLU A 202 21.68 -13.61 -9.04
CA GLU A 202 20.72 -13.85 -10.13
C GLU A 202 19.26 -13.49 -9.84
N GLN A 203 18.93 -12.95 -8.67
CA GLN A 203 17.60 -12.45 -8.36
C GLN A 203 17.39 -11.07 -8.99
N GLU A 204 16.27 -10.89 -9.70
CA GLU A 204 15.83 -9.57 -10.14
C GLU A 204 15.58 -8.68 -8.93
N ASP A 205 16.19 -7.51 -8.91
CA ASP A 205 16.16 -6.61 -7.75
C ASP A 205 15.35 -5.32 -8.00
N GLU A 206 14.99 -5.03 -9.24
CA GLU A 206 14.27 -3.81 -9.62
C GLU A 206 13.05 -4.11 -10.47
N PHE A 207 11.89 -3.60 -10.07
CA PHE A 207 10.62 -3.79 -10.76
C PHE A 207 9.99 -2.45 -11.13
N LYS A 208 9.49 -2.36 -12.36
CA LYS A 208 8.77 -1.19 -12.88
C LYS A 208 7.43 -1.62 -13.43
N LEU A 209 6.37 -1.11 -12.85
CA LEU A 209 5.00 -1.36 -13.30
C LEU A 209 4.38 -0.06 -13.80
N GLY A 210 3.69 -0.14 -14.93
CA GLY A 210 2.96 0.98 -15.51
C GLY A 210 1.66 0.50 -16.13
N SER A 211 0.56 1.19 -15.91
CA SER A 211 -0.72 0.86 -16.52
C SER A 211 -1.59 2.07 -16.81
N VAL A 212 -2.48 1.91 -17.77
CA VAL A 212 -3.57 2.86 -18.06
C VAL A 212 -4.90 2.12 -18.00
N GLY A 213 -5.97 2.86 -17.83
CA GLY A 213 -7.27 2.22 -17.83
C GLY A 213 -8.45 3.17 -17.74
N LEU A 214 -9.61 2.54 -17.70
CA LEU A 214 -10.90 3.18 -17.52
C LEU A 214 -11.61 2.57 -16.32
N GLY A 215 -12.37 3.35 -15.61
CA GLY A 215 -13.13 2.85 -14.49
C GLY A 215 -14.44 3.60 -14.29
N THR A 216 -15.26 3.02 -13.45
CA THR A 216 -16.48 3.65 -12.99
C THR A 216 -16.68 3.41 -11.50
N SER A 217 -17.20 4.42 -10.81
CA SER A 217 -17.56 4.33 -9.40
C SER A 217 -18.98 4.81 -9.20
N LEU A 218 -19.75 4.08 -8.40
CA LEU A 218 -21.12 4.39 -8.07
C LEU A 218 -21.32 4.36 -6.55
N ARG A 219 -22.01 5.36 -6.03
CA ARG A 219 -22.56 5.34 -4.68
C ARG A 219 -24.07 5.25 -4.79
N MET A 220 -24.65 4.21 -4.21
CA MET A 220 -26.07 3.91 -4.31
C MET A 220 -26.67 3.82 -2.90
N PHE A 221 -27.92 4.30 -2.77
CA PHE A 221 -28.70 4.21 -1.53
C PHE A 221 -27.97 4.72 -0.27
N ASP A 222 -27.03 5.66 -0.42
CA ASP A 222 -26.14 6.22 0.61
C ASP A 222 -25.22 5.22 1.32
N THR A 223 -25.38 3.94 1.10
CA THR A 223 -24.68 2.85 1.81
C THR A 223 -23.81 1.99 0.90
N LEU A 224 -24.20 1.80 -0.36
CA LEU A 224 -23.53 0.88 -1.27
C LEU A 224 -22.55 1.63 -2.18
N ASN A 225 -21.27 1.22 -2.13
CA ASN A 225 -20.24 1.72 -3.02
C ASN A 225 -19.79 0.60 -3.96
N VAL A 226 -19.85 0.84 -5.25
CA VAL A 226 -19.43 -0.10 -6.29
C VAL A 226 -18.33 0.56 -7.12
N ARG A 227 -17.27 -0.16 -7.40
CA ARG A 227 -16.18 0.27 -8.26
C ARG A 227 -15.82 -0.84 -9.23
N LEU A 228 -15.61 -0.47 -10.49
CA LEU A 228 -15.16 -1.35 -11.57
C LEU A 228 -14.04 -0.65 -12.33
N ASP A 229 -12.89 -1.31 -12.46
CA ASP A 229 -11.72 -0.80 -13.17
C ASP A 229 -11.27 -1.81 -14.23
N TYR A 230 -11.07 -1.34 -15.45
CA TYR A 230 -10.41 -2.06 -16.53
C TYR A 230 -9.00 -1.51 -16.70
N GLY A 231 -7.99 -2.32 -16.46
CA GLY A 231 -6.58 -1.96 -16.50
C GLY A 231 -5.81 -2.66 -17.62
N TYR A 232 -4.95 -1.90 -18.28
CA TYR A 232 -4.08 -2.35 -19.36
C TYR A 232 -2.61 -2.12 -18.95
N PRO A 233 -1.85 -3.20 -18.65
CA PRO A 233 -0.42 -3.11 -18.33
C PRO A 233 0.40 -2.60 -19.53
N LEU A 234 1.27 -1.62 -19.26
CA LEU A 234 2.18 -1.01 -20.24
C LEU A 234 3.57 -1.65 -20.23
N THR A 235 3.91 -2.36 -19.15
CA THR A 235 5.19 -3.05 -18.96
C THR A 235 4.96 -4.47 -18.50
N ASP A 236 5.93 -5.36 -18.73
CA ASP A 236 5.94 -6.68 -18.12
C ASP A 236 6.12 -6.55 -16.61
N GLY A 237 5.41 -7.38 -15.86
CA GLY A 237 5.59 -7.60 -14.44
C GLY A 237 6.08 -9.03 -14.19
N PRO A 238 6.41 -9.40 -12.96
CA PRO A 238 6.88 -10.75 -12.63
C PRO A 238 5.96 -11.89 -13.08
N THR A 239 4.64 -11.67 -13.11
CA THR A 239 3.66 -12.69 -13.53
C THR A 239 2.65 -12.20 -14.55
N THR A 240 2.58 -10.89 -14.80
CA THR A 240 1.66 -10.26 -15.75
C THR A 240 2.45 -9.73 -16.93
N THR A 241 2.11 -10.16 -18.15
CA THR A 241 2.75 -9.67 -19.38
C THR A 241 2.13 -8.35 -19.81
N GLN A 242 2.93 -7.51 -20.49
CA GLN A 242 2.45 -6.31 -21.16
C GLN A 242 1.24 -6.63 -22.06
N GLY A 243 0.20 -5.80 -22.02
CA GLY A 243 -1.01 -5.98 -22.81
C GLY A 243 -2.02 -6.99 -22.25
N ALA A 244 -1.69 -7.72 -21.20
CA ALA A 244 -2.65 -8.59 -20.49
C ALA A 244 -3.61 -7.73 -19.67
N HIS A 245 -4.78 -7.45 -20.23
CA HIS A 245 -5.80 -6.63 -19.55
C HIS A 245 -6.47 -7.36 -18.38
N ARG A 246 -6.88 -6.59 -17.38
CA ARG A 246 -7.52 -7.12 -16.18
C ARG A 246 -8.69 -6.25 -15.74
N LEU A 247 -9.73 -6.93 -15.29
CA LEU A 247 -10.89 -6.31 -14.65
C LEU A 247 -10.76 -6.45 -13.13
N HIS A 248 -10.91 -5.33 -12.42
CA HIS A 248 -11.00 -5.31 -10.97
C HIS A 248 -12.38 -4.79 -10.57
N PHE A 249 -12.95 -5.35 -9.52
CA PHE A 249 -14.20 -4.84 -8.96
C PHE A 249 -14.16 -4.84 -7.45
N SER A 250 -14.87 -3.90 -6.85
CA SER A 250 -15.14 -3.92 -5.41
C SER A 250 -16.57 -3.48 -5.14
N ILE A 251 -17.14 -4.07 -4.11
CA ILE A 251 -18.45 -3.71 -3.57
C ILE A 251 -18.27 -3.55 -2.06
N GLY A 252 -18.68 -2.41 -1.54
CA GLY A 252 -18.63 -2.12 -0.11
C GLY A 252 -19.97 -1.58 0.36
N ALA A 253 -20.44 -2.04 1.51
CA ALA A 253 -21.64 -1.53 2.16
C ALA A 253 -21.29 -0.96 3.54
N GLY A 254 -21.81 0.23 3.87
CA GLY A 254 -21.70 0.85 5.18
C GLY A 254 -23.09 1.02 5.79
N PHE A 255 -23.22 0.76 7.08
CA PHE A 255 -24.47 0.88 7.83
C PHE A 255 -24.31 1.93 8.92
#